data_d561c241871222f740ec8cb6451bf7fd
#
_entry.id   d561c241871222f740ec8cb6451bf7fd
#
_cell.length_a   1.000
_cell.length_b   1.000
_cell.length_c   1.000
_cell.angle_alpha   90.00
_cell.angle_beta   90.00
_cell.angle_gamma   90.00
#
_symmetry.space_group_name_H-M   'P 1'
#
loop_
_entity.id
_entity.type
_entity.pdbx_description
1 polymer ?
#
loop_
_entity_poly.entity_id
_entity_poly.type
_entity_poly.pdbx_seq_one_letter_code
_entity_poly.pdbx_strand_id
1 'polypeptide(L)'
;MNVKITTVAKQLPQYSRKTDEVIPFVKQWMQEQESRFQRKVIKIFEGAGVDKRYSIMDPVEVFTNTSFEERNDIYVREITKLGKQCLQNALEKANWKPTDIDFIITVSCTGIMIPSVDAYLINELKMKQ
;
A
#
# COMPACT_ATOMS: atom_id res chain seq x y z
N MET A 1 24.05 -5.08 -23.20
CA MET A 1 22.77 -4.38 -22.96
C MET A 1 22.92 -3.66 -21.63
N ASN A 2 22.78 -2.32 -21.58
CA ASN A 2 22.90 -1.57 -20.35
C ASN A 2 21.50 -1.27 -19.79
N VAL A 3 21.22 -1.76 -18.59
CA VAL A 3 19.99 -1.45 -17.86
C VAL A 3 20.23 -0.21 -17.00
N LYS A 4 19.29 0.74 -17.02
CA LYS A 4 19.37 1.98 -16.25
C LYS A 4 18.06 2.19 -15.47
N ILE A 5 18.18 2.53 -14.19
CA ILE A 5 17.06 3.07 -13.42
C ILE A 5 16.99 4.57 -13.70
N THR A 6 15.93 5.01 -14.38
CA THR A 6 15.75 6.40 -14.77
C THR A 6 15.24 7.25 -13.61
N THR A 7 14.26 6.74 -12.85
CA THR A 7 13.66 7.44 -11.73
C THR A 7 13.09 6.48 -10.70
N VAL A 8 12.83 7.02 -9.52
CA VAL A 8 12.06 6.37 -8.45
C VAL A 8 11.08 7.36 -7.89
N ALA A 9 9.83 6.96 -7.74
CA ALA A 9 8.80 7.73 -7.07
C ALA A 9 8.13 6.91 -5.97
N LYS A 10 7.55 7.60 -5.00
CA LYS A 10 6.73 6.99 -3.95
C LYS A 10 5.49 7.83 -3.73
N GLN A 11 4.40 7.17 -3.38
CA GLN A 11 3.18 7.78 -2.89
C GLN A 11 2.78 7.06 -1.59
N LEU A 12 2.54 7.82 -0.55
CA LEU A 12 2.19 7.27 0.75
C LEU A 12 0.71 7.53 1.03
N PRO A 13 0.03 6.62 1.73
CA PRO A 13 -1.31 6.86 2.26
C PRO A 13 -1.34 8.08 3.19
N GLN A 14 -2.54 8.63 3.40
CA GLN A 14 -2.72 9.88 4.14
C GLN A 14 -2.54 9.76 5.65
N TYR A 15 -2.89 8.60 6.23
CA TYR A 15 -2.75 8.38 7.67
C TYR A 15 -1.35 7.88 7.99
N SER A 16 -0.79 8.34 9.09
CA SER A 16 0.49 7.83 9.58
C SER A 16 0.55 7.91 11.09
N ARG A 17 1.15 6.88 11.71
CA ARG A 17 1.40 6.81 13.14
C ARG A 17 2.77 6.22 13.42
N LYS A 18 3.35 6.58 14.55
CA LYS A 18 4.55 5.89 15.04
C LYS A 18 4.21 4.46 15.45
N THR A 19 5.19 3.58 15.41
CA THR A 19 4.98 2.18 15.78
C THR A 19 4.54 2.02 17.23
N ASP A 20 5.09 2.82 18.15
CA ASP A 20 4.69 2.84 19.56
C ASP A 20 3.23 3.28 19.77
N GLU A 21 2.72 4.19 18.94
CA GLU A 21 1.31 4.61 18.95
C GLU A 21 0.37 3.52 18.41
N VAL A 22 0.85 2.62 17.54
CA VAL A 22 0.05 1.53 16.96
C VAL A 22 -0.01 0.31 17.89
N ILE A 23 1.03 0.03 18.64
CA ILE A 23 1.12 -1.14 19.53
C ILE A 23 -0.08 -1.30 20.48
N PRO A 24 -0.61 -0.24 21.13
CA PRO A 24 -1.80 -0.37 21.98
C PRO A 24 -3.02 -0.95 21.24
N PHE A 25 -3.27 -0.53 20.00
CA PHE A 25 -4.37 -1.04 19.18
C PHE A 25 -4.16 -2.51 18.81
N VAL A 26 -2.93 -2.91 18.48
CA VAL A 26 -2.59 -4.31 18.23
C VAL A 26 -2.83 -5.17 19.46
N LYS A 27 -2.43 -4.69 20.65
CA LYS A 27 -2.69 -5.38 21.93
C LYS A 27 -4.18 -5.56 22.19
N GLN A 28 -4.97 -4.50 22.01
CA GLN A 28 -6.42 -4.55 22.18
C GLN A 28 -7.07 -5.53 21.22
N TRP A 29 -6.69 -5.50 19.94
CA TRP A 29 -7.20 -6.41 18.91
C TRP A 29 -6.90 -7.88 19.23
N MET A 30 -5.75 -8.15 19.87
CA MET A 30 -5.33 -9.53 20.21
C MET A 30 -5.69 -9.92 21.65
N GLN A 31 -6.54 -9.17 22.37
CA GLN A 31 -6.78 -9.40 23.81
C GLN A 31 -7.26 -10.82 24.14
N GLU A 32 -7.97 -11.47 23.22
CA GLU A 32 -8.49 -12.84 23.36
C GLU A 32 -7.49 -13.94 22.94
N GLN A 33 -6.33 -13.55 22.39
CA GLN A 33 -5.30 -14.48 21.96
C GLN A 33 -4.41 -14.91 23.13
N GLU A 34 -3.77 -16.07 23.01
CA GLU A 34 -2.80 -16.55 24.00
C GLU A 34 -1.69 -15.53 24.27
N SER A 35 -1.34 -15.34 25.55
CA SER A 35 -0.30 -14.39 25.98
C SER A 35 1.06 -14.61 25.31
N ARG A 36 1.39 -15.88 24.96
CA ARG A 36 2.62 -16.20 24.24
C ARG A 36 2.59 -15.67 22.81
N PHE A 37 1.44 -15.78 22.13
CA PHE A 37 1.24 -15.26 20.77
C PHE A 37 1.30 -13.73 20.78
N GLN A 38 0.58 -13.07 21.69
CA GLN A 38 0.62 -11.63 21.84
C GLN A 38 2.06 -11.11 21.99
N ARG A 39 2.85 -11.69 22.89
CA ARG A 39 4.25 -11.29 23.09
C ARG A 39 5.10 -11.46 21.82
N LYS A 40 4.89 -12.52 21.06
CA LYS A 40 5.62 -12.72 19.78
C LYS A 40 5.28 -11.63 18.76
N VAL A 41 4.00 -11.31 18.58
CA VAL A 41 3.56 -10.27 17.65
C VAL A 41 4.13 -8.91 18.04
N ILE A 42 4.06 -8.53 19.32
CA ILE A 42 4.62 -7.27 19.78
C ILE A 42 6.13 -7.18 19.54
N LYS A 43 6.89 -8.26 19.84
CA LYS A 43 8.32 -8.31 19.53
C LYS A 43 8.62 -8.14 18.04
N ILE A 44 7.76 -8.64 17.14
CA ILE A 44 7.91 -8.43 15.69
C ILE A 44 7.69 -6.95 15.36
N PHE A 45 6.67 -6.31 15.93
CA PHE A 45 6.43 -4.88 15.73
C PHE A 45 7.60 -4.01 16.20
N GLU A 46 8.14 -4.29 17.39
CA GLU A 46 9.27 -3.56 17.98
C GLU A 46 10.59 -3.85 17.23
N GLY A 47 10.83 -5.12 16.87
CA GLY A 47 12.06 -5.56 16.23
C GLY A 47 12.14 -5.29 14.72
N ALA A 48 11.05 -4.86 14.09
CA ALA A 48 11.00 -4.61 12.65
C ALA A 48 11.81 -3.36 12.19
N GLY A 49 12.26 -2.52 13.11
CA GLY A 49 13.01 -1.29 12.79
C GLY A 49 12.19 -0.27 11.98
N VAL A 50 10.85 -0.33 12.10
CA VAL A 50 9.93 0.58 11.41
C VAL A 50 9.39 1.61 12.40
N ASP A 51 9.91 2.82 12.34
CA ASP A 51 9.50 3.89 13.27
C ASP A 51 8.10 4.43 12.98
N LYS A 52 7.77 4.56 11.69
CA LYS A 52 6.51 5.15 11.22
C LYS A 52 5.80 4.24 10.24
N ARG A 53 4.51 4.03 10.47
CA ARG A 53 3.63 3.21 9.62
C ARG A 53 2.60 4.08 8.93
N TYR A 54 2.35 3.77 7.67
CA TYR A 54 1.36 4.46 6.85
C TYR A 54 0.16 3.55 6.60
N SER A 55 -1.04 4.14 6.55
CA SER A 55 -2.30 3.42 6.41
C SER A 55 -3.27 4.21 5.54
N ILE A 56 -4.13 3.50 4.81
CA ILE A 56 -5.22 4.08 4.02
C ILE A 56 -6.42 4.49 4.89
N MET A 57 -6.48 4.02 6.11
CA MET A 57 -7.51 4.32 7.10
C MET A 57 -6.88 4.54 8.49
N ASP A 58 -7.61 5.16 9.39
CA ASP A 58 -7.10 5.34 10.76
C ASP A 58 -6.86 3.97 11.43
N PRO A 59 -5.81 3.80 12.22
CA PRO A 59 -5.53 2.56 12.95
C PRO A 59 -6.69 2.02 13.78
N VAL A 60 -7.54 2.88 14.32
CA VAL A 60 -8.76 2.44 15.01
C VAL A 60 -9.67 1.64 14.08
N GLU A 61 -9.83 2.09 12.85
CA GLU A 61 -10.64 1.42 11.82
C GLU A 61 -9.97 0.14 11.29
N VAL A 62 -8.63 0.13 11.16
CA VAL A 62 -7.87 -1.04 10.69
C VAL A 62 -8.12 -2.27 11.54
N PHE A 63 -8.28 -2.08 12.86
CA PHE A 63 -8.47 -3.18 13.82
C PHE A 63 -9.94 -3.49 14.12
N THR A 64 -10.89 -2.86 13.40
CA THR A 64 -12.31 -3.25 13.46
C THR A 64 -12.55 -4.53 12.66
N ASN A 65 -13.57 -5.29 13.04
CA ASN A 65 -13.97 -6.50 12.33
C ASN A 65 -14.74 -6.14 11.06
N THR A 66 -14.04 -5.72 10.03
CA THR A 66 -14.61 -5.54 8.69
C THR A 66 -14.60 -6.85 7.92
N SER A 67 -15.58 -7.05 7.04
CA SER A 67 -15.60 -8.21 6.13
C SER A 67 -14.41 -8.17 5.15
N PHE A 68 -14.13 -9.32 4.52
CA PHE A 68 -13.12 -9.34 3.45
C PHE A 68 -13.55 -8.44 2.28
N GLU A 69 -14.83 -8.45 1.93
CA GLU A 69 -15.40 -7.63 0.86
C GLU A 69 -15.17 -6.14 1.11
N GLU A 70 -15.55 -5.64 2.28
CA GLU A 70 -15.33 -4.23 2.65
C GLU A 70 -13.86 -3.82 2.59
N ARG A 71 -12.96 -4.67 3.11
CA ARG A 71 -11.51 -4.41 3.05
C ARG A 71 -10.99 -4.40 1.62
N ASN A 72 -11.51 -5.30 0.77
CA ASN A 72 -11.11 -5.37 -0.62
C ASN A 72 -11.63 -4.18 -1.43
N ASP A 73 -12.83 -3.70 -1.17
CA ASP A 73 -13.39 -2.50 -1.80
C ASP A 73 -12.56 -1.25 -1.45
N ILE A 74 -12.16 -1.13 -0.18
CA ILE A 74 -11.24 -0.08 0.25
C ILE A 74 -9.91 -0.22 -0.47
N TYR A 75 -9.35 -1.44 -0.57
CA TYR A 75 -8.11 -1.69 -1.31
C TYR A 75 -8.20 -1.23 -2.76
N VAL A 76 -9.23 -1.67 -3.50
CA VAL A 76 -9.42 -1.32 -4.92
C VAL A 76 -9.48 0.19 -5.12
N ARG A 77 -10.27 0.88 -4.30
CA ARG A 77 -10.41 2.34 -4.36
C ARG A 77 -9.09 3.07 -4.09
N GLU A 78 -8.38 2.67 -3.05
CA GLU A 78 -7.18 3.38 -2.64
C GLU A 78 -5.94 3.02 -3.48
N ILE A 79 -5.80 1.75 -3.94
CA ILE A 79 -4.67 1.36 -4.78
C ILE A 79 -4.71 2.02 -6.16
N THR A 80 -5.91 2.18 -6.74
CA THR A 80 -6.06 2.87 -8.02
C THR A 80 -5.67 4.35 -7.90
N LYS A 81 -6.09 5.00 -6.83
CA LYS A 81 -5.76 6.42 -6.56
C LYS A 81 -4.26 6.61 -6.29
N LEU A 82 -3.70 5.85 -5.36
CA LEU A 82 -2.29 5.95 -4.98
C LEU A 82 -1.37 5.54 -6.13
N GLY A 83 -1.72 4.47 -6.86
CA GLY A 83 -0.97 4.00 -8.02
C GLY A 83 -0.91 5.04 -9.13
N LYS A 84 -2.06 5.66 -9.44
CA LYS A 84 -2.13 6.75 -10.42
C LYS A 84 -1.22 7.92 -10.03
N GLN A 85 -1.31 8.40 -8.80
CA GLN A 85 -0.48 9.51 -8.31
C GLN A 85 1.01 9.15 -8.33
N CYS A 86 1.36 7.94 -7.87
CA CYS A 86 2.75 7.48 -7.86
C CYS A 86 3.34 7.42 -9.27
N LEU A 87 2.57 6.88 -10.24
CA LEU A 87 3.01 6.78 -11.62
C LEU A 87 3.12 8.14 -12.29
N GLN A 88 2.18 9.05 -12.06
CA GLN A 88 2.27 10.42 -12.54
C GLN A 88 3.53 11.12 -12.01
N ASN A 89 3.80 11.03 -10.71
CA ASN A 89 5.00 11.59 -10.10
C ASN A 89 6.29 10.99 -10.70
N ALA A 90 6.29 9.69 -11.04
CA ALA A 90 7.43 9.05 -11.68
C ALA A 90 7.65 9.57 -13.10
N LEU A 91 6.60 9.69 -13.88
CA LEU A 91 6.64 10.20 -15.26
C LEU A 91 7.12 11.66 -15.30
N GLU A 92 6.59 12.50 -14.43
CA GLU A 92 7.03 13.90 -14.30
C GLU A 92 8.52 14.00 -13.97
N LYS A 93 9.00 13.24 -12.98
CA LYS A 93 10.42 13.22 -12.62
C LYS A 93 11.32 12.71 -13.74
N ALA A 94 10.85 11.78 -14.53
CA ALA A 94 11.56 11.25 -15.68
C ALA A 94 11.49 12.17 -16.91
N ASN A 95 10.59 13.16 -16.90
CA ASN A 95 10.20 13.95 -18.07
C ASN A 95 9.69 13.07 -19.22
N TRP A 96 8.88 12.07 -18.89
CA TRP A 96 8.29 11.12 -19.82
C TRP A 96 6.77 11.29 -19.90
N LYS A 97 6.21 10.96 -21.07
CA LYS A 97 4.76 10.88 -21.27
C LYS A 97 4.28 9.46 -20.96
N PRO A 98 3.01 9.26 -20.61
CA PRO A 98 2.44 7.91 -20.46
C PRO A 98 2.64 7.02 -21.70
N THR A 99 2.62 7.63 -22.88
CA THR A 99 2.85 6.95 -24.17
C THR A 99 4.28 6.49 -24.41
N ASP A 100 5.23 6.90 -23.57
CA ASP A 100 6.63 6.46 -23.65
C ASP A 100 6.88 5.13 -22.90
N ILE A 101 5.87 4.64 -22.18
CA ILE A 101 5.91 3.39 -21.43
C ILE A 101 5.45 2.25 -22.35
N ASP A 102 6.32 1.27 -22.52
CA ASP A 102 6.04 0.07 -23.33
C ASP A 102 5.57 -1.12 -22.47
N PHE A 103 5.88 -1.12 -21.16
CA PHE A 103 5.55 -2.24 -20.29
C PHE A 103 5.37 -1.76 -18.84
N ILE A 104 4.39 -2.31 -18.12
CA ILE A 104 4.13 -2.05 -16.71
C ILE A 104 4.03 -3.37 -15.95
N ILE A 105 4.64 -3.44 -14.77
CA ILE A 105 4.52 -4.55 -13.84
C ILE A 105 3.97 -4.01 -12.53
N THR A 106 2.86 -4.57 -12.08
CA THR A 106 2.30 -4.29 -10.76
C THR A 106 2.43 -5.50 -9.85
N VAL A 107 2.78 -5.26 -8.59
CA VAL A 107 2.88 -6.29 -7.57
C VAL A 107 2.07 -5.86 -6.36
N SER A 108 1.17 -6.71 -5.90
CA SER A 108 0.37 -6.50 -4.69
C SER A 108 0.22 -7.79 -3.90
N CYS A 109 0.22 -7.68 -2.58
CA CYS A 109 -0.03 -8.80 -1.67
C CYS A 109 -1.22 -8.52 -0.70
N THR A 110 -1.94 -7.41 -0.89
CA THR A 110 -2.89 -6.90 0.11
C THR A 110 -4.35 -7.15 -0.27
N GLY A 111 -4.68 -7.13 -1.56
CA GLY A 111 -6.05 -7.30 -2.03
C GLY A 111 -6.11 -7.89 -3.43
N ILE A 112 -7.33 -8.14 -3.90
CA ILE A 112 -7.63 -8.73 -5.20
C ILE A 112 -8.37 -7.71 -6.05
N MET A 113 -7.91 -7.52 -7.28
CA MET A 113 -8.56 -6.65 -8.26
C MET A 113 -8.57 -7.32 -9.63
N ILE A 114 -9.75 -7.41 -10.24
CA ILE A 114 -9.96 -7.94 -11.60
C ILE A 114 -10.89 -6.97 -12.34
N PRO A 115 -10.46 -6.31 -13.44
CA PRO A 115 -9.10 -6.30 -13.99
C PRO A 115 -8.05 -5.79 -13.01
N SER A 116 -6.78 -6.16 -13.21
CA SER A 116 -5.66 -5.77 -12.34
C SER A 116 -5.39 -4.26 -12.36
N VAL A 117 -4.65 -3.76 -11.38
CA VAL A 117 -4.38 -2.32 -11.24
C VAL A 117 -3.62 -1.72 -12.42
N ASP A 118 -2.75 -2.51 -13.08
CA ASP A 118 -2.05 -2.10 -14.30
C ASP A 118 -3.03 -1.83 -15.44
N ALA A 119 -4.00 -2.71 -15.69
CA ALA A 119 -5.03 -2.49 -16.70
C ALA A 119 -5.83 -1.19 -16.44
N TYR A 120 -6.15 -0.91 -15.18
CA TYR A 120 -6.78 0.34 -14.78
C TYR A 120 -5.88 1.54 -15.08
N LEU A 121 -4.59 1.48 -14.70
CA LEU A 121 -3.64 2.58 -14.88
C LEU A 121 -3.35 2.87 -16.36
N ILE A 122 -3.25 1.82 -17.20
CA ILE A 122 -3.09 1.95 -18.66
C ILE A 122 -4.24 2.76 -19.24
N ASN A 123 -5.48 2.42 -18.88
CA ASN A 123 -6.67 3.11 -19.38
C ASN A 123 -6.76 4.56 -18.85
N GLU A 124 -6.57 4.77 -17.55
CA GLU A 124 -6.68 6.08 -16.91
C GLU A 124 -5.64 7.08 -17.40
N LEU A 125 -4.41 6.63 -17.63
CA LEU A 125 -3.30 7.48 -18.08
C LEU A 125 -3.12 7.49 -19.60
N LYS A 126 -3.96 6.75 -20.34
CA LYS A 126 -3.89 6.63 -21.82
C LYS A 126 -2.49 6.21 -22.27
N MET A 127 -1.95 5.18 -21.62
CA MET A 127 -0.70 4.56 -22.02
C MET A 127 -0.89 3.80 -23.35
N LYS A 128 0.22 3.34 -23.96
CA LYS A 128 0.14 2.45 -25.13
C LYS A 128 -0.65 1.18 -24.79
N GLN A 129 -1.49 0.74 -25.70
CA GLN A 129 -2.19 -0.55 -25.64
C GLN A 129 -1.39 -1.59 -26.44
#